data_8614755b77d1f6a1f6a348fdd39e23a6
#
_entry.id   8614755b77d1f6a1f6a348fdd39e23a6
#
_cell.length_a   1.000
_cell.length_b   1.000
_cell.length_c   1.000
_cell.angle_alpha   90.00
_cell.angle_beta   90.00
_cell.angle_gamma   90.00
#
_symmetry.space_group_name_H-M   'P 1'
#
loop_
_entity.id
_entity.type
_entity.pdbx_description
1 polymer ?
#
loop_
_entity_poly.entity_id
_entity_poly.type
_entity_poly.pdbx_seq_one_letter_code
_entity_poly.pdbx_strand_id
1 'polypeptide(L)'
;MTGGEGADRSCGIIEEQYITAPLSRGGDGITVYGSDGPVIIRNCTVDMGRWPLDKLDEGISGVDGARAVIRRTRVTRVGKAILWGNGDYPDTDPDAELVLEDCIIRDVGRRALEAQDGVRVIMRRCVIRNWGIGSRFTVRSFGAWAHDGASIRAEDCVFWQDGFWQSGLRGFVVDLANWIGWCFNRRDWNPLHWLLPGVCRGLTASQKGKVSASRCWTNRWWIRLQGHRGPRMSKREALALMAELEGRLL
;
A
#
# COMPACT_ATOMS: atom_id res chain seq x y z
N MET A 1 5.91 29.55 -1.69
CA MET A 1 5.65 28.10 -1.73
C MET A 1 4.40 27.86 -0.89
N THR A 2 3.28 27.75 -1.54
CA THR A 2 1.98 27.53 -0.90
C THR A 2 1.93 26.08 -0.44
N GLY A 3 1.89 25.87 0.89
CA GLY A 3 1.60 24.57 1.49
C GLY A 3 0.24 24.12 0.97
N GLY A 4 0.25 23.03 0.19
CA GLY A 4 -0.98 22.47 -0.32
C GLY A 4 -1.79 21.90 0.83
N GLU A 5 -2.94 22.48 1.10
CA GLU A 5 -4.04 21.78 1.76
C GLU A 5 -4.33 20.54 0.92
N GLY A 6 -4.46 19.37 1.56
CA GLY A 6 -4.79 18.14 0.87
C GLY A 6 -5.93 18.39 -0.10
N ALA A 7 -5.77 17.95 -1.35
CA ALA A 7 -6.78 18.18 -2.37
C ALA A 7 -8.01 17.30 -2.05
N ASP A 8 -9.01 17.92 -1.46
CA ASP A 8 -10.32 17.32 -1.24
C ASP A 8 -11.15 17.52 -2.50
N ARG A 9 -11.39 16.44 -3.26
CA ARG A 9 -12.14 16.52 -4.51
C ARG A 9 -13.05 15.30 -4.68
N SER A 10 -14.31 15.54 -4.72
CA SER A 10 -15.35 14.55 -4.98
C SER A 10 -15.47 14.14 -6.45
N CYS A 11 -15.01 14.96 -7.40
CA CYS A 11 -15.08 14.70 -8.85
C CYS A 11 -13.94 15.43 -9.57
N GLY A 12 -13.29 14.79 -10.54
CA GLY A 12 -12.36 15.48 -11.41
C GLY A 12 -11.04 14.77 -11.71
N ILE A 13 -10.09 15.55 -12.24
CA ILE A 13 -8.76 15.10 -12.62
C ILE A 13 -7.73 15.81 -11.74
N ILE A 14 -6.84 15.03 -11.11
CA ILE A 14 -5.63 15.50 -10.42
C ILE A 14 -4.46 15.06 -11.28
N GLU A 15 -3.74 16.01 -11.84
CA GLU A 15 -2.66 15.71 -12.79
C GLU A 15 -1.41 16.54 -12.52
N GLU A 16 -0.26 15.91 -12.72
CA GLU A 16 1.06 16.55 -12.67
C GLU A 16 1.34 17.30 -11.36
N GLN A 17 0.86 16.74 -10.23
CA GLN A 17 1.03 17.34 -8.92
C GLN A 17 2.19 16.68 -8.16
N TYR A 18 2.99 17.50 -7.50
CA TYR A 18 3.90 17.05 -6.46
C TYR A 18 3.31 17.42 -5.09
N ILE A 19 2.84 16.41 -4.37
CA ILE A 19 2.09 16.58 -3.13
C ILE A 19 2.96 16.15 -1.96
N THR A 20 3.11 17.05 -1.00
CA THR A 20 3.81 16.79 0.27
C THR A 20 2.91 17.17 1.43
N ALA A 21 2.93 16.38 2.51
CA ALA A 21 2.24 16.78 3.71
C ALA A 21 3.02 17.87 4.48
N PRO A 22 2.32 18.81 5.10
CA PRO A 22 2.96 19.74 6.02
C PRO A 22 3.56 19.00 7.21
N LEU A 23 4.78 19.37 7.60
CA LEU A 23 5.57 18.70 8.66
C LEU A 23 4.90 18.73 10.05
N SER A 24 3.88 19.57 10.25
CA SER A 24 3.32 19.86 11.57
C SER A 24 2.02 19.15 11.93
N ARG A 25 1.30 18.57 10.99
CA ARG A 25 0.02 17.90 11.26
C ARG A 25 -0.08 16.59 10.49
N GLY A 26 -0.58 15.51 11.14
CA GLY A 26 -1.03 14.31 10.46
C GLY A 26 -2.10 14.67 9.44
N GLY A 27 -2.09 14.06 8.29
CA GLY A 27 -3.08 14.27 7.24
C GLY A 27 -2.73 13.46 6.01
N ASP A 28 -3.73 13.22 5.19
CA ASP A 28 -3.57 12.50 3.94
C ASP A 28 -3.00 13.41 2.86
N GLY A 29 -2.29 12.82 1.91
CA GLY A 29 -1.81 13.56 0.75
C GLY A 29 -2.96 13.91 -0.19
N ILE A 30 -3.79 12.92 -0.54
CA ILE A 30 -5.00 13.08 -1.35
C ILE A 30 -6.10 12.26 -0.71
N THR A 31 -7.25 12.90 -0.42
CA THR A 31 -8.47 12.21 -0.03
C THR A 31 -9.50 12.30 -1.14
N VAL A 32 -10.08 11.15 -1.53
CA VAL A 32 -11.17 11.05 -2.50
C VAL A 32 -12.42 10.61 -1.76
N TYR A 33 -13.46 11.41 -1.86
CA TYR A 33 -14.78 11.07 -1.30
C TYR A 33 -15.66 10.41 -2.35
N GLY A 34 -16.65 9.64 -1.92
CA GLY A 34 -17.66 9.06 -2.78
C GLY A 34 -18.29 10.12 -3.66
N SER A 35 -18.40 9.86 -4.93
CA SER A 35 -18.78 10.88 -5.90
C SER A 35 -19.61 10.32 -7.05
N ASP A 36 -20.17 11.20 -7.84
CA ASP A 36 -20.98 10.87 -9.02
C ASP A 36 -20.17 10.29 -10.18
N GLY A 37 -18.84 10.14 -10.01
CA GLY A 37 -17.99 9.56 -11.04
C GLY A 37 -16.57 9.25 -10.53
N PRO A 38 -15.76 8.53 -11.30
CA PRO A 38 -14.40 8.20 -10.90
C PRO A 38 -13.50 9.44 -10.96
N VAL A 39 -12.71 9.62 -9.89
CA VAL A 39 -11.61 10.60 -9.87
C VAL A 39 -10.40 10.00 -10.60
N ILE A 40 -9.77 10.78 -11.47
CA ILE A 40 -8.56 10.38 -12.17
C ILE A 40 -7.37 11.09 -11.52
N ILE A 41 -6.42 10.31 -10.99
CA ILE A 41 -5.14 10.81 -10.46
C ILE A 41 -4.05 10.29 -11.39
N ARG A 42 -3.33 11.18 -12.04
CA ARG A 42 -2.30 10.76 -13.00
C ARG A 42 -1.05 11.62 -13.00
N ASN A 43 0.08 11.00 -13.30
CA ASN A 43 1.39 11.67 -13.38
C ASN A 43 1.75 12.43 -12.09
N CYS A 44 1.27 11.96 -10.92
CA CYS A 44 1.48 12.63 -9.65
C CYS A 44 2.64 11.99 -8.87
N THR A 45 3.24 12.77 -7.99
CA THR A 45 4.12 12.26 -6.94
C THR A 45 3.55 12.66 -5.59
N VAL A 46 3.19 11.68 -4.77
CA VAL A 46 2.77 11.87 -3.39
C VAL A 46 3.92 11.43 -2.50
N ASP A 47 4.63 12.39 -1.97
CA ASP A 47 5.81 12.19 -1.14
C ASP A 47 5.61 12.84 0.22
N MET A 48 5.23 12.03 1.20
CA MET A 48 4.91 12.56 2.53
C MET A 48 6.15 12.95 3.34
N GLY A 49 7.35 12.59 2.87
CA GLY A 49 8.64 13.08 3.38
C GLY A 49 8.91 12.81 4.86
N ARG A 50 8.08 12.04 5.53
CA ARG A 50 8.10 11.91 6.98
C ARG A 50 8.97 10.76 7.46
N TRP A 51 9.74 11.06 8.45
CA TRP A 51 10.51 10.10 9.22
C TRP A 51 10.31 10.39 10.72
N PRO A 52 9.98 9.44 11.57
CA PRO A 52 9.78 8.01 11.30
C PRO A 52 8.43 7.71 10.60
N LEU A 53 8.42 6.70 9.73
CA LEU A 53 7.26 6.24 8.95
C LEU A 53 6.28 5.39 9.79
N ASP A 54 6.16 5.67 11.07
CA ASP A 54 5.30 4.92 12.01
C ASP A 54 3.92 5.56 12.22
N LYS A 55 3.69 6.73 11.64
CA LYS A 55 2.40 7.41 11.69
C LYS A 55 1.38 6.76 10.76
N LEU A 56 0.12 6.98 11.08
CA LEU A 56 -1.02 6.47 10.31
C LEU A 56 -1.37 7.34 9.11
N ASP A 57 -0.53 8.31 8.79
CA ASP A 57 -0.76 9.20 7.66
C ASP A 57 -0.87 8.40 6.37
N GLU A 58 -1.81 8.75 5.52
CA GLU A 58 -2.10 8.09 4.27
C GLU A 58 -1.59 8.93 3.09
N GLY A 59 -1.04 8.27 2.09
CA GLY A 59 -0.63 8.96 0.88
C GLY A 59 -1.83 9.34 0.03
N ILE A 60 -2.68 8.35 -0.25
CA ILE A 60 -3.94 8.52 -0.97
C ILE A 60 -5.00 7.70 -0.25
N SER A 61 -6.13 8.31 0.07
CA SER A 61 -7.25 7.63 0.71
C SER A 61 -8.54 7.80 -0.11
N GLY A 62 -9.38 6.77 -0.08
CA GLY A 62 -10.71 6.78 -0.69
C GLY A 62 -11.76 6.34 0.33
N VAL A 63 -12.77 7.17 0.53
CA VAL A 63 -13.82 6.98 1.53
C VAL A 63 -15.21 7.15 0.90
N ASP A 64 -16.25 6.70 1.60
CA ASP A 64 -17.66 6.91 1.22
C ASP A 64 -18.00 6.45 -0.20
N GLY A 65 -17.62 5.22 -0.56
CA GLY A 65 -17.92 4.68 -1.88
C GLY A 65 -17.06 5.24 -3.02
N ALA A 66 -15.92 5.83 -2.70
CA ALA A 66 -15.04 6.46 -3.69
C ALA A 66 -14.65 5.53 -4.84
N ARG A 67 -14.65 6.10 -6.06
CA ARG A 67 -14.15 5.44 -7.28
C ARG A 67 -13.01 6.25 -7.85
N ALA A 68 -11.88 5.60 -8.11
CA ALA A 68 -10.73 6.28 -8.72
C ALA A 68 -9.95 5.40 -9.68
N VAL A 69 -9.30 6.08 -10.62
CA VAL A 69 -8.25 5.52 -11.47
C VAL A 69 -6.97 6.28 -11.21
N ILE A 70 -5.98 5.59 -10.66
CA ILE A 70 -4.65 6.17 -10.38
C ILE A 70 -3.67 5.60 -11.39
N ARG A 71 -3.07 6.47 -12.19
CA ARG A 71 -2.14 6.08 -13.26
C ARG A 71 -0.83 6.82 -13.17
N ARG A 72 0.27 6.12 -13.47
CA ARG A 72 1.59 6.73 -13.55
C ARG A 72 1.87 7.67 -12.37
N THR A 73 1.58 7.18 -11.17
CA THR A 73 1.69 7.95 -9.94
C THR A 73 2.65 7.25 -8.98
N ARG A 74 3.48 8.05 -8.33
CA ARG A 74 4.39 7.58 -7.29
C ARG A 74 3.85 7.96 -5.92
N VAL A 75 3.81 6.98 -5.01
CA VAL A 75 3.50 7.21 -3.59
C VAL A 75 4.68 6.73 -2.75
N THR A 76 5.25 7.59 -1.93
CA THR A 76 6.49 7.29 -1.21
C THR A 76 6.58 7.96 0.15
N ARG A 77 7.42 7.40 1.03
CA ARG A 77 7.79 7.93 2.37
C ARG A 77 6.59 8.26 3.25
N VAL A 78 5.70 7.30 3.39
CA VAL A 78 4.42 7.45 4.11
C VAL A 78 4.15 6.25 5.01
N GLY A 79 3.33 6.41 6.02
CA GLY A 79 2.94 5.33 6.93
C GLY A 79 2.10 4.27 6.24
N LYS A 80 1.00 4.68 5.59
CA LYS A 80 0.19 3.87 4.67
C LYS A 80 0.16 4.56 3.31
N ALA A 81 0.47 3.86 2.22
CA ALA A 81 0.52 4.55 0.94
C ALA A 81 -0.87 4.77 0.33
N ILE A 82 -1.68 3.74 0.25
CA ILE A 82 -3.04 3.80 -0.27
C ILE A 82 -3.97 3.06 0.68
N LEU A 83 -5.03 3.73 1.13
CA LEU A 83 -6.15 3.14 1.86
C LEU A 83 -7.42 3.34 1.04
N TRP A 84 -8.18 2.28 0.79
CA TRP A 84 -9.45 2.36 0.07
C TRP A 84 -10.54 1.62 0.82
N GLY A 85 -11.63 2.33 1.08
CA GLY A 85 -12.68 1.93 2.01
C GLY A 85 -12.49 2.56 3.40
N ASN A 86 -13.56 2.79 4.11
CA ASN A 86 -13.53 3.39 5.44
C ASN A 86 -14.19 2.46 6.46
N GLY A 87 -13.40 1.84 7.32
CA GLY A 87 -13.86 0.89 8.35
C GLY A 87 -14.84 1.45 9.39
N ASP A 88 -15.07 2.75 9.40
CA ASP A 88 -15.99 3.39 10.34
C ASP A 88 -17.43 3.52 9.78
N TYR A 89 -17.63 3.23 8.50
CA TYR A 89 -18.94 3.28 7.84
C TYR A 89 -19.25 1.95 7.15
N PRO A 90 -20.05 1.09 7.78
CA PRO A 90 -20.35 -0.26 7.25
C PRO A 90 -21.23 -0.27 5.99
N ASP A 91 -21.80 0.85 5.60
CA ASP A 91 -22.63 0.99 4.41
C ASP A 91 -21.78 1.35 3.18
N THR A 92 -20.80 0.51 2.90
CA THR A 92 -19.96 0.69 1.71
C THR A 92 -20.78 0.47 0.44
N ASP A 93 -20.68 1.43 -0.46
CA ASP A 93 -21.19 1.28 -1.81
C ASP A 93 -20.48 0.07 -2.46
N PRO A 94 -21.22 -1.00 -2.82
CA PRO A 94 -20.63 -2.17 -3.47
C PRO A 94 -19.95 -1.83 -4.80
N ASP A 95 -20.18 -0.64 -5.34
CA ASP A 95 -19.56 -0.13 -6.55
C ASP A 95 -18.25 0.63 -6.30
N ALA A 96 -17.82 0.78 -5.05
CA ALA A 96 -16.54 1.39 -4.73
C ALA A 96 -15.38 0.63 -5.41
N GLU A 97 -14.62 1.33 -6.24
CA GLU A 97 -13.56 0.73 -7.04
C GLU A 97 -12.31 1.59 -7.10
N LEU A 98 -11.17 0.94 -7.01
CA LEU A 98 -9.87 1.55 -7.25
C LEU A 98 -9.13 0.80 -8.36
N VAL A 99 -8.70 1.51 -9.39
CA VAL A 99 -7.81 0.99 -10.43
C VAL A 99 -6.45 1.65 -10.32
N LEU A 100 -5.41 0.85 -10.16
CA LEU A 100 -4.01 1.29 -10.14
C LEU A 100 -3.30 0.79 -11.40
N GLU A 101 -2.77 1.68 -12.21
CA GLU A 101 -2.06 1.34 -13.43
C GLU A 101 -0.72 2.07 -13.54
N ASP A 102 0.34 1.32 -13.84
CA ASP A 102 1.71 1.86 -14.00
C ASP A 102 2.19 2.70 -12.78
N CYS A 103 1.85 2.28 -11.56
CA CYS A 103 2.16 3.01 -10.35
C CYS A 103 3.37 2.44 -9.61
N ILE A 104 4.09 3.32 -8.89
CA ILE A 104 5.15 2.93 -7.96
C ILE A 104 4.74 3.31 -6.54
N ILE A 105 4.69 2.32 -5.65
CA ILE A 105 4.48 2.50 -4.23
C ILE A 105 5.74 2.03 -3.52
N ARG A 106 6.44 2.92 -2.82
CA ARG A 106 7.73 2.57 -2.22
C ARG A 106 8.00 3.26 -0.89
N ASP A 107 8.89 2.65 -0.12
CA ASP A 107 9.39 3.19 1.15
C ASP A 107 8.24 3.51 2.12
N VAL A 108 7.41 2.49 2.37
CA VAL A 108 6.17 2.60 3.13
C VAL A 108 6.35 2.03 4.54
N GLY A 109 5.96 2.79 5.55
CA GLY A 109 6.12 2.41 6.95
C GLY A 109 5.37 1.13 7.33
N ARG A 110 4.14 0.95 6.84
CA ARG A 110 3.28 -0.17 7.21
C ARG A 110 2.68 -0.90 6.02
N ARG A 111 1.72 -0.31 5.33
CA ARG A 111 0.90 -0.95 4.29
C ARG A 111 1.02 -0.16 3.00
N ALA A 112 1.42 -0.81 1.93
CA ALA A 112 1.49 -0.13 0.66
C ALA A 112 0.11 0.03 0.03
N LEU A 113 -0.76 -0.99 0.14
CA LEU A 113 -2.16 -0.91 -0.24
C LEU A 113 -3.02 -1.64 0.80
N GLU A 114 -4.07 -0.98 1.24
CA GLU A 114 -5.10 -1.54 2.10
C GLU A 114 -6.46 -1.33 1.44
N ALA A 115 -7.19 -2.42 1.24
CA ALA A 115 -8.55 -2.42 0.74
C ALA A 115 -9.48 -3.04 1.78
N GLN A 116 -10.55 -2.34 2.14
CA GLN A 116 -11.51 -2.79 3.16
C GLN A 116 -12.96 -2.52 2.74
N ASP A 117 -13.92 -3.06 3.49
CA ASP A 117 -15.34 -2.77 3.37
C ASP A 117 -15.94 -3.04 1.98
N GLY A 118 -15.65 -4.23 1.44
CA GLY A 118 -16.26 -4.67 0.19
C GLY A 118 -15.67 -4.08 -1.09
N VAL A 119 -14.78 -3.13 -1.00
CA VAL A 119 -14.16 -2.43 -2.14
C VAL A 119 -13.48 -3.38 -3.13
N ARG A 120 -13.56 -3.08 -4.41
CA ARG A 120 -12.84 -3.75 -5.47
C ARG A 120 -11.61 -2.96 -5.91
N VAL A 121 -10.43 -3.58 -5.80
CA VAL A 121 -9.16 -3.00 -6.27
C VAL A 121 -8.58 -3.82 -7.41
N ILE A 122 -8.19 -3.14 -8.49
CA ILE A 122 -7.48 -3.72 -9.62
C ILE A 122 -6.12 -3.05 -9.73
N MET A 123 -5.06 -3.84 -9.69
CA MET A 123 -3.68 -3.39 -9.86
C MET A 123 -3.11 -3.97 -11.15
N ARG A 124 -2.59 -3.12 -12.02
CA ARG A 124 -1.94 -3.52 -13.28
C ARG A 124 -0.58 -2.85 -13.42
N ARG A 125 0.44 -3.63 -13.72
CA ARG A 125 1.80 -3.13 -13.97
C ARG A 125 2.31 -2.21 -12.86
N CYS A 126 2.04 -2.58 -11.60
CA CYS A 126 2.47 -1.79 -10.44
C CYS A 126 3.71 -2.38 -9.77
N VAL A 127 4.52 -1.50 -9.20
CA VAL A 127 5.67 -1.88 -8.39
C VAL A 127 5.40 -1.48 -6.94
N ILE A 128 5.40 -2.47 -6.06
CA ILE A 128 5.38 -2.27 -4.61
C ILE A 128 6.76 -2.61 -4.06
N ARG A 129 7.44 -1.62 -3.48
CA ARG A 129 8.81 -1.76 -3.01
C ARG A 129 8.97 -1.25 -1.58
N ASN A 130 9.65 -2.02 -0.71
CA ASN A 130 9.99 -1.63 0.64
C ASN A 130 8.79 -1.21 1.50
N TRP A 131 7.86 -2.11 1.75
CA TRP A 131 6.80 -1.92 2.73
C TRP A 131 7.22 -2.45 4.10
N GLY A 132 6.60 -1.93 5.16
CA GLY A 132 6.86 -2.37 6.53
C GLY A 132 8.20 -1.92 7.09
N ILE A 133 8.75 -0.82 6.57
CA ILE A 133 10.05 -0.27 7.03
C ILE A 133 9.92 0.65 8.25
N GLY A 134 8.70 0.98 8.66
CA GLY A 134 8.41 1.70 9.90
C GLY A 134 8.49 0.77 11.11
N SER A 135 9.28 1.15 12.09
CA SER A 135 9.82 0.29 13.14
C SER A 135 8.82 -0.35 14.10
N ARG A 136 7.59 0.12 14.20
CA ARG A 136 6.72 -0.29 15.32
C ARG A 136 5.69 -1.37 15.02
N PHE A 137 5.50 -1.80 13.76
CA PHE A 137 4.35 -2.63 13.41
C PHE A 137 4.58 -3.63 12.29
N THR A 138 5.74 -4.28 12.27
CA THR A 138 6.05 -5.31 11.25
C THR A 138 4.99 -6.40 11.16
N VAL A 139 4.34 -6.75 12.27
CA VAL A 139 3.29 -7.78 12.31
C VAL A 139 2.04 -7.38 11.50
N ARG A 140 1.80 -6.09 11.31
CA ARG A 140 0.65 -5.54 10.55
C ARG A 140 1.06 -4.87 9.24
N SER A 141 2.21 -5.22 8.71
CA SER A 141 2.73 -4.66 7.48
C SER A 141 2.40 -5.57 6.30
N PHE A 142 1.96 -4.97 5.19
CA PHE A 142 1.56 -5.70 3.99
C PHE A 142 1.98 -4.93 2.75
N GLY A 143 2.35 -5.64 1.69
CA GLY A 143 2.46 -5.05 0.37
C GLY A 143 1.08 -4.63 -0.13
N ALA A 144 0.13 -5.58 -0.21
CA ALA A 144 -1.26 -5.31 -0.49
C ALA A 144 -2.15 -6.21 0.38
N TRP A 145 -3.18 -5.64 0.99
CA TRP A 145 -4.05 -6.35 1.92
C TRP A 145 -5.52 -6.06 1.67
N ALA A 146 -6.29 -7.14 1.46
CA ALA A 146 -7.74 -7.08 1.36
C ALA A 146 -8.37 -7.68 2.61
N HIS A 147 -9.29 -6.97 3.24
CA HIS A 147 -10.08 -7.47 4.38
C HIS A 147 -11.51 -6.94 4.37
N ASP A 148 -12.34 -7.41 5.29
CA ASP A 148 -13.74 -7.00 5.45
C ASP A 148 -14.54 -7.03 4.13
N GLY A 149 -14.40 -8.15 3.41
CA GLY A 149 -15.12 -8.38 2.17
C GLY A 149 -14.49 -7.78 0.92
N ALA A 150 -13.47 -6.93 1.04
CA ALA A 150 -12.79 -6.33 -0.11
C ALA A 150 -12.08 -7.34 -1.00
N SER A 151 -11.81 -6.94 -2.23
CA SER A 151 -11.08 -7.76 -3.19
C SER A 151 -9.94 -7.01 -3.86
N ILE A 152 -8.80 -7.67 -4.04
CA ILE A 152 -7.65 -7.15 -4.81
C ILE A 152 -7.30 -8.15 -5.92
N ARG A 153 -7.24 -7.66 -7.15
CA ARG A 153 -6.73 -8.36 -8.31
C ARG A 153 -5.44 -7.70 -8.78
N ALA A 154 -4.32 -8.42 -8.73
CA ALA A 154 -3.02 -7.94 -9.16
C ALA A 154 -2.58 -8.64 -10.45
N GLU A 155 -2.25 -7.87 -11.49
CA GLU A 155 -1.80 -8.34 -12.79
C GLU A 155 -0.48 -7.65 -13.17
N ASP A 156 0.50 -8.42 -13.62
CA ASP A 156 1.81 -7.92 -14.03
C ASP A 156 2.49 -7.03 -12.96
N CYS A 157 2.37 -7.38 -11.68
CA CYS A 157 2.89 -6.57 -10.59
C CYS A 157 4.18 -7.13 -9.99
N VAL A 158 5.02 -6.25 -9.50
CA VAL A 158 6.28 -6.58 -8.83
C VAL A 158 6.21 -6.22 -7.35
N PHE A 159 6.54 -7.18 -6.48
CA PHE A 159 6.66 -7.00 -5.04
C PHE A 159 8.13 -7.18 -4.65
N TRP A 160 8.79 -6.09 -4.29
CA TRP A 160 10.23 -6.03 -4.07
C TRP A 160 10.59 -5.57 -2.65
N GLN A 161 11.49 -6.30 -2.01
CA GLN A 161 12.11 -5.90 -0.74
C GLN A 161 13.64 -5.82 -0.90
N ASP A 162 14.21 -4.67 -0.68
CA ASP A 162 15.67 -4.45 -0.82
C ASP A 162 16.49 -5.18 0.25
N GLY A 163 15.93 -5.40 1.42
CA GLY A 163 16.58 -6.18 2.46
C GLY A 163 15.82 -6.18 3.78
N PHE A 164 16.07 -7.19 4.57
CA PHE A 164 15.49 -7.37 5.90
C PHE A 164 16.00 -6.32 6.91
N TRP A 165 17.12 -5.66 6.60
CA TRP A 165 17.94 -4.90 7.53
C TRP A 165 18.04 -3.40 7.21
N GLN A 166 17.15 -2.85 6.39
CA GLN A 166 17.21 -1.41 6.09
C GLN A 166 16.95 -0.53 7.33
N SER A 167 16.23 -1.04 8.31
CA SER A 167 16.07 -0.37 9.61
C SER A 167 17.28 -0.56 10.56
N GLY A 168 18.26 -1.38 10.17
CA GLY A 168 19.44 -1.71 10.98
C GLY A 168 19.13 -2.50 12.24
N LEU A 169 20.17 -2.81 13.03
CA LEU A 169 20.06 -3.53 14.30
C LEU A 169 19.09 -2.85 15.29
N ARG A 170 19.02 -1.52 15.28
CA ARG A 170 18.13 -0.74 16.14
C ARG A 170 16.65 -0.99 15.80
N GLY A 171 16.30 -1.06 14.52
CA GLY A 171 14.94 -1.39 14.09
C GLY A 171 14.55 -2.81 14.49
N PHE A 172 15.45 -3.77 14.32
CA PHE A 172 15.23 -5.15 14.75
C PHE A 172 14.96 -5.29 16.26
N VAL A 173 15.74 -4.61 17.09
CA VAL A 173 15.56 -4.62 18.56
C VAL A 173 14.21 -3.99 18.95
N VAL A 174 13.83 -2.89 18.32
CA VAL A 174 12.53 -2.22 18.57
C VAL A 174 11.37 -3.12 18.11
N ASP A 175 11.47 -3.75 16.98
CA ASP A 175 10.46 -4.68 16.46
C ASP A 175 10.30 -5.91 17.36
N LEU A 176 11.40 -6.46 17.84
CA LEU A 176 11.41 -7.57 18.78
C LEU A 176 10.75 -7.18 20.11
N ALA A 177 11.08 -6.01 20.65
CA ALA A 177 10.50 -5.51 21.90
C ALA A 177 8.98 -5.26 21.77
N ASN A 178 8.55 -4.65 20.67
CA ASN A 178 7.13 -4.42 20.40
C ASN A 178 6.36 -5.72 20.19
N TRP A 179 6.99 -6.67 19.52
CA TRP A 179 6.42 -7.99 19.31
C TRP A 179 6.25 -8.74 20.63
N ILE A 180 7.27 -8.74 21.50
CA ILE A 180 7.18 -9.31 22.85
C ILE A 180 6.01 -8.67 23.62
N GLY A 181 5.91 -7.34 23.63
CA GLY A 181 4.82 -6.60 24.25
C GLY A 181 3.44 -6.98 23.68
N TRP A 182 3.33 -7.20 22.38
CA TRP A 182 2.09 -7.64 21.73
C TRP A 182 1.70 -9.06 22.16
N CYS A 183 2.65 -9.99 22.25
CA CYS A 183 2.43 -11.36 22.73
C CYS A 183 1.91 -11.37 24.17
N PHE A 184 2.52 -10.56 25.04
CA PHE A 184 2.06 -10.41 26.43
C PHE A 184 0.61 -9.89 26.50
N ASN A 185 0.29 -8.88 25.73
CA ASN A 185 -1.07 -8.29 25.74
C ASN A 185 -2.14 -9.20 25.17
N ARG A 186 -1.82 -10.02 24.15
CA ARG A 186 -2.78 -10.90 23.49
C ARG A 186 -2.72 -12.35 23.95
N ARG A 187 -1.75 -12.72 24.80
CA ARG A 187 -1.47 -14.13 25.17
C ARG A 187 -1.33 -15.05 23.95
N ASP A 188 -0.93 -14.51 22.83
CA ASP A 188 -0.74 -15.24 21.57
C ASP A 188 0.74 -15.61 21.42
N TRP A 189 1.08 -16.80 21.82
CA TRP A 189 2.44 -17.36 21.79
C TRP A 189 2.68 -18.22 20.56
N ASN A 190 1.95 -17.99 19.46
CA ASN A 190 2.13 -18.78 18.26
C ASN A 190 3.49 -18.46 17.61
N PRO A 191 4.46 -19.40 17.63
CA PRO A 191 5.80 -19.18 17.07
C PRO A 191 5.79 -18.91 15.56
N LEU A 192 4.74 -19.28 14.83
CA LEU A 192 4.61 -18.97 13.40
C LEU A 192 4.38 -17.48 13.14
N HIS A 193 3.82 -16.74 14.10
CA HIS A 193 3.73 -15.29 14.01
C HIS A 193 5.10 -14.61 14.18
N TRP A 194 6.05 -15.30 14.75
CA TRP A 194 7.42 -14.85 14.95
C TRP A 194 8.29 -14.94 13.70
N LEU A 195 8.08 -16.01 12.94
CA LEU A 195 8.91 -16.34 11.79
C LEU A 195 8.47 -15.64 10.49
N LEU A 196 7.32 -14.96 10.52
CA LEU A 196 6.76 -14.30 9.34
C LEU A 196 6.49 -12.82 9.62
N PRO A 197 7.54 -11.99 9.65
CA PRO A 197 7.35 -10.55 9.74
C PRO A 197 6.44 -10.05 8.61
N GLY A 198 5.73 -8.95 8.85
CA GLY A 198 4.78 -8.38 7.89
C GLY A 198 5.36 -8.12 6.49
N VAL A 199 6.66 -7.89 6.41
CA VAL A 199 7.41 -7.77 5.15
C VAL A 199 7.30 -9.00 4.24
N CYS A 200 7.01 -10.19 4.79
CA CYS A 200 6.79 -11.41 4.02
C CYS A 200 5.41 -11.46 3.35
N ARG A 201 4.52 -10.56 3.68
CA ARG A 201 3.14 -10.54 3.16
C ARG A 201 3.06 -9.56 1.99
N GLY A 202 3.38 -10.02 0.78
CA GLY A 202 3.27 -9.24 -0.44
C GLY A 202 1.81 -8.96 -0.77
N LEU A 203 1.02 -9.99 -1.07
CA LEU A 203 -0.42 -9.90 -1.34
C LEU A 203 -1.16 -10.85 -0.41
N THR A 204 -2.12 -10.36 0.36
CA THR A 204 -2.77 -11.13 1.43
C THR A 204 -4.25 -10.78 1.56
N ALA A 205 -5.06 -11.75 1.94
CA ALA A 205 -6.46 -11.54 2.32
C ALA A 205 -6.72 -12.06 3.75
N SER A 206 -7.64 -11.40 4.44
CA SER A 206 -8.18 -11.83 5.73
C SER A 206 -9.64 -11.38 5.89
N GLN A 207 -10.36 -11.85 6.90
CA GLN A 207 -11.70 -11.36 7.24
C GLN A 207 -12.65 -11.26 6.03
N LYS A 208 -12.86 -12.39 5.33
CA LYS A 208 -13.68 -12.47 4.10
C LYS A 208 -13.10 -11.73 2.87
N GLY A 209 -11.94 -11.06 2.99
CA GLY A 209 -11.27 -10.46 1.85
C GLY A 209 -10.86 -11.50 0.81
N LYS A 210 -10.72 -11.09 -0.44
CA LYS A 210 -10.32 -11.95 -1.56
C LYS A 210 -9.13 -11.33 -2.29
N VAL A 211 -8.19 -12.16 -2.70
CA VAL A 211 -7.05 -11.73 -3.52
C VAL A 211 -6.81 -12.70 -4.66
N SER A 212 -6.41 -12.17 -5.79
CA SER A 212 -5.93 -12.94 -6.93
C SER A 212 -4.71 -12.26 -7.54
N ALA A 213 -3.78 -13.05 -8.06
CA ALA A 213 -2.59 -12.54 -8.73
C ALA A 213 -2.33 -13.35 -9.99
N SER A 214 -1.91 -12.69 -11.06
CA SER A 214 -1.44 -13.29 -12.30
C SER A 214 -0.21 -12.55 -12.81
N ARG A 215 0.75 -13.30 -13.38
CA ARG A 215 2.01 -12.74 -13.88
C ARG A 215 2.73 -11.79 -12.90
N CYS A 216 2.58 -12.02 -11.58
CA CYS A 216 3.28 -11.24 -10.57
C CYS A 216 4.62 -11.86 -10.18
N TRP A 217 5.56 -11.04 -9.74
CA TRP A 217 6.90 -11.46 -9.36
C TRP A 217 7.33 -10.90 -8.01
N THR A 218 8.19 -11.66 -7.31
CA THR A 218 8.80 -11.25 -6.04
C THR A 218 10.31 -11.50 -6.09
N ASN A 219 11.10 -10.59 -5.54
CA ASN A 219 12.56 -10.76 -5.51
C ASN A 219 13.05 -11.70 -4.39
N ARG A 220 12.18 -12.09 -3.51
CA ARG A 220 12.50 -12.98 -2.38
C ARG A 220 11.54 -14.15 -2.33
N TRP A 221 12.04 -15.35 -2.14
CA TRP A 221 11.24 -16.57 -2.06
C TRP A 221 10.25 -16.59 -0.88
N TRP A 222 10.53 -15.86 0.18
CA TRP A 222 9.69 -15.77 1.36
C TRP A 222 8.57 -14.72 1.26
N ILE A 223 8.53 -13.87 0.22
CA ILE A 223 7.40 -12.97 -0.03
C ILE A 223 6.24 -13.79 -0.60
N ARG A 224 5.14 -13.82 0.10
CA ARG A 224 3.94 -14.57 -0.28
C ARG A 224 3.01 -13.71 -1.12
N LEU A 225 2.55 -14.27 -2.22
CA LEU A 225 1.43 -13.76 -3.03
C LEU A 225 0.29 -14.76 -2.92
N GLN A 226 -0.66 -14.47 -2.05
CA GLN A 226 -1.85 -15.31 -1.89
C GLN A 226 -2.70 -15.21 -3.16
N GLY A 227 -3.34 -16.31 -3.55
CA GLY A 227 -4.21 -16.35 -4.74
C GLY A 227 -3.47 -16.24 -6.07
N HIS A 228 -2.13 -16.39 -6.11
CA HIS A 228 -1.38 -16.43 -7.37
C HIS A 228 -1.74 -17.66 -8.19
N ARG A 229 -2.13 -17.43 -9.44
CA ARG A 229 -2.46 -18.49 -10.40
C ARG A 229 -1.75 -18.26 -11.74
N GLY A 230 -1.40 -19.36 -12.41
CA GLY A 230 -0.74 -19.31 -13.72
C GLY A 230 0.76 -18.98 -13.67
N PRO A 231 1.36 -18.68 -14.83
CA PRO A 231 2.78 -18.41 -14.94
C PRO A 231 3.17 -17.16 -14.17
N ARG A 232 4.38 -17.16 -13.60
CA ARG A 232 4.96 -15.97 -12.97
C ARG A 232 5.68 -15.13 -14.03
N MET A 233 5.73 -13.82 -13.82
CA MET A 233 6.63 -12.94 -14.55
C MET A 233 8.07 -13.40 -14.33
N SER A 234 8.90 -13.35 -15.35
CA SER A 234 10.33 -13.63 -15.23
C SER A 234 11.05 -12.49 -14.51
N LYS A 235 12.23 -12.78 -13.93
CA LYS A 235 13.08 -11.74 -13.31
C LYS A 235 13.42 -10.62 -14.30
N ARG A 236 13.68 -10.97 -15.58
CA ARG A 236 14.01 -10.00 -16.63
C ARG A 236 12.85 -9.04 -16.89
N GLU A 237 11.64 -9.56 -17.03
CA GLU A 237 10.42 -8.75 -17.21
C GLU A 237 10.16 -7.85 -15.99
N ALA A 238 10.33 -8.38 -14.77
CA ALA A 238 10.17 -7.61 -13.54
C ALA A 238 11.16 -6.44 -13.46
N LEU A 239 12.42 -6.67 -13.76
CA LEU A 239 13.44 -5.62 -13.77
C LEU A 239 13.20 -4.59 -14.88
N ALA A 240 12.74 -5.04 -16.05
CA ALA A 240 12.38 -4.14 -17.16
C ALA A 240 11.20 -3.23 -16.78
N LEU A 241 10.15 -3.79 -16.18
CA LEU A 241 9.01 -3.01 -15.69
C LEU A 241 9.42 -1.98 -14.63
N MET A 242 10.26 -2.39 -13.66
CA MET A 242 10.76 -1.45 -12.64
C MET A 242 11.54 -0.29 -13.26
N ALA A 243 12.47 -0.59 -14.18
CA ALA A 243 13.28 0.43 -14.85
C ALA A 243 12.42 1.37 -15.71
N GLU A 244 11.43 0.82 -16.44
CA GLU A 244 10.48 1.59 -17.23
C GLU A 244 9.69 2.58 -16.38
N LEU A 245 9.10 2.11 -15.28
CA LEU A 245 8.27 2.95 -14.42
C LEU A 245 9.12 3.97 -13.63
N GLU A 246 10.29 3.57 -13.14
CA GLU A 246 11.21 4.50 -12.47
C GLU A 246 11.68 5.61 -13.43
N GLY A 247 12.00 5.28 -14.68
CA GLY A 247 12.41 6.25 -15.68
C GLY A 247 11.30 7.20 -16.15
N ARG A 248 10.04 6.79 -16.07
CA ARG A 248 8.89 7.65 -16.44
C ARG A 248 8.42 8.58 -15.33
N LEU A 249 8.75 8.25 -14.08
CA LEU A 249 8.24 8.94 -12.89
C LEU A 249 9.33 9.75 -12.17
N LEU A 250 10.52 9.87 -12.76
CA LEU A 250 11.58 10.78 -12.36
C LEU A 250 11.42 12.12 -13.05
#